data_29984dc255d062267f33330290fce94c
#
_entry.id   29984dc255d062267f33330290fce94c
#
_cell.length_a   1.000
_cell.length_b   1.000
_cell.length_c   1.000
_cell.angle_alpha   90.00
_cell.angle_beta   90.00
_cell.angle_gamma   90.00
#
_symmetry.space_group_name_H-M   'P 1'
#
loop_
_entity.id
_entity.type
_entity.pdbx_description
1 polymer ?
#
loop_
_entity_poly.entity_id
_entity_poly.type
_entity_poly.pdbx_seq_one_letter_code
_entity_poly.pdbx_strand_id
1 'polypeptide(L)'
;MSENQVALGIIGGSGLYSFEGLENRRTVIVDTPFGLPSSPVILGEVHGKQLAFLARHGIGHTISPSEVNYRANIYAMKQLGVQKLISVSACGSLREDYAPGHVVVPDQVFDFTHKRERSFFGEGLVVHISSADPFCPVLSAALTKALQEENATVHTGGTYITIEGPRFSTKAESNIYRSLGMSIVGMTASPEVFLAREAEICYATMAHVTDYDVWHVNEAPVSVEMVVRTLSQNTALAQRALIRLVDIVDEPEFQAMECECHEALKDAFITDMAKVKPETREKLDLLIGKYTKSS
;
A
#
# COMPACT_ATOMS: atom_id res chain seq x y z
N MET A 1 10.65 19.80 14.41
CA MET A 1 9.98 19.11 13.28
C MET A 1 9.61 20.19 12.28
N SER A 2 9.95 20.04 11.00
CA SER A 2 9.59 21.04 9.98
C SER A 2 8.05 21.09 9.85
N GLU A 3 7.48 22.30 9.80
CA GLU A 3 6.02 22.56 9.80
C GLU A 3 5.21 21.91 8.62
N ASN A 4 5.81 21.05 7.80
CA ASN A 4 5.20 20.49 6.60
C ASN A 4 5.41 18.96 6.42
N GLN A 5 5.76 18.23 7.48
CA GLN A 5 5.96 16.78 7.31
C GLN A 5 4.62 16.04 7.35
N VAL A 6 4.32 15.26 6.28
CA VAL A 6 3.14 14.41 6.22
C VAL A 6 3.33 13.22 7.17
N ALA A 7 2.49 13.12 8.19
CA ALA A 7 2.59 12.07 9.21
C ALA A 7 2.23 10.70 8.64
N LEU A 8 1.22 10.63 7.76
CA LEU A 8 0.73 9.39 7.19
C LEU A 8 0.23 9.61 5.76
N GLY A 9 0.70 8.79 4.83
CA GLY A 9 0.12 8.63 3.50
C GLY A 9 -0.93 7.50 3.51
N ILE A 10 -1.98 7.66 2.73
CA ILE A 10 -3.03 6.67 2.56
C ILE A 10 -3.30 6.51 1.07
N ILE A 11 -3.15 5.29 0.57
CA ILE A 11 -3.62 4.93 -0.77
C ILE A 11 -4.86 4.05 -0.60
N GLY A 12 -6.02 4.59 -0.99
CA GLY A 12 -7.30 3.92 -0.82
C GLY A 12 -7.92 3.45 -2.12
N GLY A 13 -8.70 2.38 -2.03
CA GLY A 13 -9.62 1.94 -3.08
C GLY A 13 -10.98 2.62 -3.00
N SER A 14 -11.96 2.02 -3.68
CA SER A 14 -13.36 2.48 -3.65
C SER A 14 -13.90 2.55 -2.22
N GLY A 15 -14.57 3.64 -1.89
CA GLY A 15 -15.19 3.87 -0.58
C GLY A 15 -14.41 4.79 0.37
N LEU A 16 -13.13 5.09 0.11
CA LEU A 16 -12.33 5.99 0.95
C LEU A 16 -12.08 7.37 0.33
N TYR A 17 -12.78 7.72 -0.76
CA TYR A 17 -12.59 9.01 -1.44
C TYR A 17 -13.12 10.22 -0.64
N SER A 18 -14.00 9.99 0.32
CA SER A 18 -14.46 10.99 1.28
C SER A 18 -14.04 10.58 2.68
N PHE A 19 -12.82 10.94 3.08
CA PHE A 19 -12.35 10.69 4.44
C PHE A 19 -13.03 11.71 5.37
N GLU A 20 -14.03 11.26 6.15
CA GLU A 20 -14.70 12.09 7.15
C GLU A 20 -13.75 12.35 8.33
N GLY A 21 -13.70 13.58 8.82
CA GLY A 21 -12.77 13.98 9.89
C GLY A 21 -11.42 14.55 9.41
N LEU A 22 -11.19 14.63 8.08
CA LEU A 22 -10.05 15.35 7.55
C LEU A 22 -10.35 16.86 7.49
N GLU A 23 -9.63 17.65 8.25
CA GLU A 23 -9.75 19.12 8.32
C GLU A 23 -8.80 19.79 7.31
N ASN A 24 -8.98 21.08 7.05
CA ASN A 24 -8.10 21.91 6.22
C ASN A 24 -7.73 21.28 4.85
N ARG A 25 -8.72 20.66 4.20
CA ARG A 25 -8.50 19.90 2.97
C ARG A 25 -8.03 20.79 1.83
N ARG A 26 -6.99 20.36 1.14
CA ARG A 26 -6.54 20.95 -0.12
C ARG A 26 -6.16 19.86 -1.12
N THR A 27 -6.41 20.12 -2.39
CA THR A 27 -6.05 19.20 -3.49
C THR A 27 -4.74 19.66 -4.12
N VAL A 28 -3.82 18.72 -4.31
CA VAL A 28 -2.52 18.96 -4.92
C VAL A 28 -2.34 18.06 -6.14
N ILE A 29 -2.00 18.66 -7.27
CA ILE A 29 -1.54 17.91 -8.44
C ILE A 29 -0.03 17.76 -8.30
N VAL A 30 0.44 16.53 -8.34
CA VAL A 30 1.87 16.22 -8.21
C VAL A 30 2.37 15.65 -9.54
N ASP A 31 3.26 16.38 -10.18
CA ASP A 31 3.96 15.90 -11.38
C ASP A 31 5.12 15.01 -10.96
N THR A 32 5.27 13.87 -11.62
CA THR A 32 6.36 12.93 -11.36
C THR A 32 7.10 12.56 -12.65
N PRO A 33 8.35 12.14 -12.58
CA PRO A 33 9.09 11.67 -13.75
C PRO A 33 8.55 10.34 -14.33
N PHE A 34 7.54 9.76 -13.68
CA PHE A 34 6.84 8.55 -14.13
C PHE A 34 5.43 8.86 -14.67
N GLY A 35 5.09 10.13 -14.88
CA GLY A 35 3.77 10.62 -15.29
C GLY A 35 2.90 11.00 -14.08
N LEU A 36 1.62 11.22 -14.34
CA LEU A 36 0.67 11.62 -13.30
C LEU A 36 0.25 10.43 -12.42
N PRO A 37 0.07 10.66 -11.11
CA PRO A 37 -0.61 9.71 -10.23
C PRO A 37 -2.05 9.42 -10.68
N SER A 38 -2.64 8.37 -10.12
CA SER A 38 -4.01 7.95 -10.43
C SER A 38 -5.08 9.01 -10.14
N SER A 39 -4.80 9.91 -9.21
CA SER A 39 -5.64 11.06 -8.87
C SER A 39 -4.79 12.20 -8.32
N PRO A 40 -5.31 13.44 -8.29
CA PRO A 40 -4.75 14.45 -7.39
C PRO A 40 -4.68 13.93 -5.96
N VAL A 41 -3.68 14.38 -5.20
CA VAL A 41 -3.53 14.03 -3.78
C VAL A 41 -4.34 15.02 -2.94
N ILE A 42 -5.13 14.51 -2.02
CA ILE A 42 -5.82 15.31 -1.02
C ILE A 42 -4.91 15.38 0.22
N LEU A 43 -4.50 16.59 0.57
CA LEU A 43 -3.85 16.87 1.85
C LEU A 43 -4.89 17.42 2.82
N GLY A 44 -4.75 17.06 4.08
CA GLY A 44 -5.60 17.57 5.15
C GLY A 44 -5.01 17.21 6.50
N GLU A 45 -5.73 17.53 7.56
CA GLU A 45 -5.25 17.37 8.93
C GLU A 45 -6.20 16.51 9.76
N VAL A 46 -5.61 15.68 10.61
CA VAL A 46 -6.28 14.93 11.67
C VAL A 46 -5.49 15.15 12.96
N HIS A 47 -6.12 15.62 14.02
CA HIS A 47 -5.50 15.95 15.30
C HIS A 47 -4.24 16.83 15.15
N GLY A 48 -4.28 17.80 14.20
CA GLY A 48 -3.18 18.72 13.92
C GLY A 48 -2.01 18.09 13.16
N LYS A 49 -2.13 16.85 12.69
CA LYS A 49 -1.11 16.15 11.89
C LYS A 49 -1.52 16.08 10.44
N GLN A 50 -0.60 16.39 9.52
CA GLN A 50 -0.90 16.39 8.09
C GLN A 50 -0.95 14.96 7.53
N LEU A 51 -1.99 14.66 6.75
CA LEU A 51 -2.17 13.42 6.02
C LEU A 51 -2.22 13.67 4.51
N ALA A 52 -1.77 12.67 3.73
CA ALA A 52 -1.91 12.65 2.29
C ALA A 52 -2.77 11.46 1.86
N PHE A 53 -3.79 11.72 1.08
CA PHE A 53 -4.72 10.69 0.57
C PHE A 53 -4.71 10.66 -0.95
N LEU A 54 -4.59 9.44 -1.54
CA LEU A 54 -4.60 9.21 -2.99
C LEU A 54 -5.61 8.09 -3.35
N ALA A 55 -6.46 8.36 -4.34
CA ALA A 55 -7.38 7.39 -4.90
C ALA A 55 -6.66 6.48 -5.91
N ARG A 56 -6.36 5.22 -5.53
CA ARG A 56 -5.57 4.27 -6.35
C ARG A 56 -6.15 4.06 -7.74
N HIS A 57 -7.45 3.93 -7.84
CA HIS A 57 -8.15 3.65 -9.11
C HIS A 57 -8.74 4.90 -9.75
N GLY A 58 -8.25 6.10 -9.38
CA GLY A 58 -8.81 7.36 -9.81
C GLY A 58 -10.15 7.68 -9.16
N ILE A 59 -10.60 8.92 -9.31
CA ILE A 59 -11.93 9.35 -8.83
C ILE A 59 -13.00 8.66 -9.69
N GLY A 60 -13.93 7.98 -9.04
CA GLY A 60 -14.98 7.21 -9.72
C GLY A 60 -14.53 5.82 -10.18
N HIS A 61 -13.38 5.33 -9.74
CA HIS A 61 -12.86 3.96 -10.06
C HIS A 61 -12.72 3.72 -11.57
N THR A 62 -12.06 4.65 -12.26
CA THR A 62 -11.93 4.65 -13.73
C THR A 62 -10.68 3.96 -14.24
N ILE A 63 -9.76 3.56 -13.36
CA ILE A 63 -8.46 2.96 -13.68
C ILE A 63 -8.46 1.51 -13.18
N SER A 64 -8.29 0.56 -14.08
CA SER A 64 -8.19 -0.87 -13.72
C SER A 64 -6.88 -1.17 -12.96
N PRO A 65 -6.78 -2.28 -12.21
CA PRO A 65 -5.59 -2.60 -11.43
C PRO A 65 -4.27 -2.61 -12.24
N SER A 66 -4.30 -3.04 -13.50
CA SER A 66 -3.11 -3.09 -14.35
C SER A 66 -2.78 -1.76 -15.03
N GLU A 67 -3.73 -0.81 -15.07
CA GLU A 67 -3.51 0.54 -15.62
C GLU A 67 -3.05 1.54 -14.56
N VAL A 68 -3.13 1.18 -13.27
CA VAL A 68 -2.65 2.05 -12.18
C VAL A 68 -1.18 2.38 -12.37
N ASN A 69 -0.85 3.66 -12.38
CA ASN A 69 0.53 4.12 -12.40
C ASN A 69 1.13 4.07 -10.99
N TYR A 70 1.46 2.85 -10.53
CA TYR A 70 2.00 2.62 -9.20
C TYR A 70 3.28 3.42 -8.93
N ARG A 71 4.16 3.56 -9.94
CA ARG A 71 5.39 4.36 -9.79
C ARG A 71 5.06 5.82 -9.51
N ALA A 72 4.18 6.42 -10.28
CA ALA A 72 3.78 7.81 -10.05
C ALA A 72 3.08 7.99 -8.69
N ASN A 73 2.24 7.04 -8.27
CA ASN A 73 1.54 7.10 -6.99
C ASN A 73 2.53 7.10 -5.81
N ILE A 74 3.47 6.15 -5.77
CA ILE A 74 4.46 6.05 -4.69
C ILE A 74 5.46 7.21 -4.73
N TYR A 75 5.91 7.61 -5.92
CA TYR A 75 6.82 8.75 -6.08
C TYR A 75 6.19 10.06 -5.59
N ALA A 76 4.92 10.30 -5.93
CA ALA A 76 4.18 11.47 -5.45
C ALA A 76 4.07 11.50 -3.92
N MET A 77 3.79 10.35 -3.29
CA MET A 77 3.78 10.25 -1.83
C MET A 77 5.16 10.57 -1.24
N LYS A 78 6.24 10.04 -1.83
CA LYS A 78 7.62 10.36 -1.42
C LYS A 78 7.93 11.85 -1.57
N GLN A 79 7.51 12.47 -2.68
CA GLN A 79 7.72 13.89 -2.96
C GLN A 79 6.99 14.81 -1.99
N LEU A 80 5.85 14.37 -1.47
CA LEU A 80 5.10 15.06 -0.40
C LEU A 80 5.66 14.81 1.01
N GLY A 81 6.75 14.06 1.14
CA GLY A 81 7.41 13.80 2.42
C GLY A 81 6.80 12.65 3.22
N VAL A 82 5.95 11.82 2.61
CA VAL A 82 5.39 10.63 3.27
C VAL A 82 6.49 9.64 3.61
N GLN A 83 6.58 9.25 4.88
CA GLN A 83 7.48 8.23 5.39
C GLN A 83 6.76 6.95 5.82
N LYS A 84 5.47 7.05 6.12
CA LYS A 84 4.59 5.93 6.52
C LYS A 84 3.39 5.92 5.59
N LEU A 85 3.12 4.78 4.95
CA LEU A 85 2.08 4.63 3.94
C LEU A 85 1.17 3.45 4.27
N ILE A 86 -0.12 3.69 4.37
CA ILE A 86 -1.15 2.66 4.51
C ILE A 86 -1.85 2.46 3.17
N SER A 87 -1.86 1.21 2.74
CA SER A 87 -2.69 0.74 1.64
C SER A 87 -3.99 0.18 2.20
N VAL A 88 -5.12 0.67 1.71
CA VAL A 88 -6.43 0.09 2.04
C VAL A 88 -7.00 -0.58 0.80
N SER A 89 -7.35 -1.86 0.94
CA SER A 89 -7.85 -2.67 -0.18
C SER A 89 -8.93 -3.66 0.25
N ALA A 90 -9.79 -4.05 -0.70
CA ALA A 90 -10.63 -5.23 -0.58
C ALA A 90 -9.84 -6.48 -0.96
N CYS A 91 -10.14 -7.62 -0.37
CA CYS A 91 -9.57 -8.91 -0.71
C CYS A 91 -10.58 -10.04 -0.52
N GLY A 92 -10.41 -11.11 -1.30
CA GLY A 92 -11.06 -12.39 -1.05
C GLY A 92 -10.26 -13.22 -0.06
N SER A 93 -10.95 -13.95 0.81
CA SER A 93 -10.33 -14.88 1.73
C SER A 93 -10.05 -16.22 1.06
N LEU A 94 -8.89 -16.79 1.36
CA LEU A 94 -8.50 -18.15 0.98
C LEU A 94 -8.49 -19.11 2.19
N ARG A 95 -9.02 -18.66 3.35
CA ARG A 95 -9.04 -19.37 4.61
C ARG A 95 -10.45 -19.38 5.21
N GLU A 96 -10.81 -20.46 5.90
CA GLU A 96 -12.10 -20.58 6.62
C GLU A 96 -12.23 -19.58 7.79
N ASP A 97 -11.12 -19.30 8.47
CA ASP A 97 -11.08 -18.48 9.67
C ASP A 97 -11.00 -16.97 9.39
N TYR A 98 -10.82 -16.58 8.09
CA TYR A 98 -10.80 -15.19 7.67
C TYR A 98 -12.14 -14.83 7.00
N ALA A 99 -13.17 -14.59 7.83
CA ALA A 99 -14.52 -14.37 7.33
C ALA A 99 -14.73 -12.97 6.71
N PRO A 100 -15.69 -12.83 5.80
CA PRO A 100 -16.12 -11.50 5.33
C PRO A 100 -16.46 -10.56 6.47
N GLY A 101 -15.97 -9.32 6.40
CA GLY A 101 -16.04 -8.33 7.48
C GLY A 101 -14.81 -8.30 8.39
N HIS A 102 -13.95 -9.31 8.38
CA HIS A 102 -12.66 -9.27 9.06
C HIS A 102 -11.65 -8.42 8.31
N VAL A 103 -10.58 -8.01 9.01
CA VAL A 103 -9.45 -7.29 8.44
C VAL A 103 -8.18 -8.13 8.57
N VAL A 104 -7.38 -8.17 7.51
CA VAL A 104 -6.07 -8.83 7.53
C VAL A 104 -4.98 -7.78 7.39
N VAL A 105 -3.98 -7.84 8.26
CA VAL A 105 -2.72 -7.10 8.14
C VAL A 105 -1.65 -8.11 7.74
N PRO A 106 -1.40 -8.29 6.42
CA PRO A 106 -0.49 -9.33 5.94
C PRO A 106 0.97 -8.98 6.23
N ASP A 107 1.81 -9.99 6.33
CA ASP A 107 3.26 -9.87 6.48
C ASP A 107 4.03 -10.36 5.24
N GLN A 108 3.38 -11.08 4.32
CA GLN A 108 3.97 -11.60 3.10
C GLN A 108 3.12 -11.28 1.87
N VAL A 109 3.78 -11.16 0.72
CA VAL A 109 3.14 -10.97 -0.57
C VAL A 109 3.70 -11.94 -1.61
N PHE A 110 2.80 -12.52 -2.40
CA PHE A 110 3.15 -13.31 -3.58
C PHE A 110 2.69 -12.54 -4.83
N ASP A 111 3.65 -12.11 -5.65
CA ASP A 111 3.36 -11.37 -6.89
C ASP A 111 3.02 -12.35 -8.03
N PHE A 112 1.76 -12.39 -8.41
CA PHE A 112 1.26 -13.15 -9.55
C PHE A 112 0.76 -12.22 -10.66
N THR A 113 1.37 -11.04 -10.80
CA THR A 113 1.08 -10.05 -11.84
C THR A 113 2.06 -10.15 -13.02
N HIS A 114 1.67 -9.70 -14.22
CA HIS A 114 2.46 -9.89 -15.44
C HIS A 114 2.73 -8.60 -16.23
N LYS A 115 1.86 -7.58 -16.12
CA LYS A 115 1.86 -6.40 -17.01
C LYS A 115 2.28 -5.11 -16.31
N ARG A 116 2.75 -5.19 -15.07
CA ARG A 116 3.01 -4.00 -14.24
C ARG A 116 4.48 -3.65 -14.21
N GLU A 117 4.76 -2.35 -14.17
CA GLU A 117 6.10 -1.84 -13.88
C GLU A 117 6.42 -2.06 -12.39
N ARG A 118 7.44 -2.86 -12.12
CA ARG A 118 7.75 -3.38 -10.78
C ARG A 118 8.86 -2.65 -10.05
N SER A 119 9.54 -1.70 -10.70
CA SER A 119 10.69 -0.99 -10.13
C SER A 119 10.76 0.44 -10.66
N PHE A 120 11.30 1.34 -9.86
CA PHE A 120 11.72 2.67 -10.29
C PHE A 120 13.01 2.62 -11.09
N PHE A 121 13.82 1.59 -10.85
CA PHE A 121 15.16 1.44 -11.38
C PHE A 121 15.16 0.75 -12.76
N GLY A 122 16.17 1.08 -13.53
CA GLY A 122 16.33 0.68 -14.92
C GLY A 122 17.11 1.74 -15.67
N GLU A 123 17.03 1.77 -17.00
CA GLU A 123 17.66 2.80 -17.85
C GLU A 123 19.16 3.01 -17.52
N GLY A 124 19.86 1.93 -17.15
CA GLY A 124 21.28 1.95 -16.83
C GLY A 124 21.61 2.02 -15.33
N LEU A 125 20.60 1.99 -14.44
CA LEU A 125 20.77 1.84 -13.00
C LEU A 125 20.10 0.56 -12.51
N VAL A 126 20.89 -0.41 -12.05
CA VAL A 126 20.41 -1.68 -11.51
C VAL A 126 20.50 -1.65 -9.99
N VAL A 127 19.38 -1.93 -9.35
CA VAL A 127 19.26 -1.97 -7.90
C VAL A 127 18.53 -3.24 -7.48
N HIS A 128 19.03 -3.93 -6.47
CA HIS A 128 18.43 -5.14 -5.91
C HIS A 128 18.13 -4.94 -4.43
N ILE A 129 16.89 -4.53 -4.13
CA ILE A 129 16.43 -4.40 -2.74
C ILE A 129 16.21 -5.77 -2.10
N SER A 130 16.46 -5.86 -0.79
CA SER A 130 15.97 -7.00 0.00
C SER A 130 14.46 -6.88 0.20
N SER A 131 13.72 -7.95 -0.06
CA SER A 131 12.27 -8.03 0.04
C SER A 131 11.77 -9.28 0.78
N ALA A 132 12.63 -9.87 1.64
CA ALA A 132 12.24 -11.00 2.49
C ALA A 132 11.05 -10.65 3.40
N ASP A 133 11.07 -9.43 3.94
CA ASP A 133 10.00 -8.85 4.75
C ASP A 133 9.46 -7.61 4.01
N PRO A 134 8.48 -7.79 3.11
CA PRO A 134 8.03 -6.71 2.22
C PRO A 134 7.23 -5.62 2.93
N PHE A 135 6.52 -5.95 4.01
CA PHE A 135 5.75 -5.01 4.82
C PHE A 135 6.58 -4.52 6.02
N CYS A 136 6.35 -3.27 6.44
CA CYS A 136 7.01 -2.71 7.62
C CYS A 136 6.42 -3.34 8.90
N PRO A 137 7.21 -4.06 9.71
CA PRO A 137 6.68 -4.71 10.91
C PRO A 137 6.18 -3.72 11.95
N VAL A 138 6.85 -2.57 12.09
CA VAL A 138 6.46 -1.51 13.04
C VAL A 138 5.13 -0.89 12.65
N LEU A 139 4.97 -0.51 11.38
CA LEU A 139 3.72 0.10 10.90
C LEU A 139 2.56 -0.91 10.89
N SER A 140 2.84 -2.19 10.59
CA SER A 140 1.85 -3.27 10.66
C SER A 140 1.37 -3.51 12.10
N ALA A 141 2.27 -3.47 13.08
CA ALA A 141 1.92 -3.60 14.50
C ALA A 141 1.06 -2.40 14.98
N ALA A 142 1.45 -1.17 14.61
CA ALA A 142 0.67 0.03 14.93
C ALA A 142 -0.72 -0.01 14.30
N LEU A 143 -0.83 -0.42 13.02
CA LEU A 143 -2.10 -0.60 12.33
C LEU A 143 -2.98 -1.66 13.01
N THR A 144 -2.39 -2.78 13.42
CA THR A 144 -3.09 -3.84 14.14
C THR A 144 -3.69 -3.31 15.44
N LYS A 145 -2.90 -2.56 16.23
CA LYS A 145 -3.38 -1.94 17.48
C LYS A 145 -4.53 -0.98 17.21
N ALA A 146 -4.40 -0.12 16.20
CA ALA A 146 -5.48 0.82 15.82
C ALA A 146 -6.79 0.10 15.47
N LEU A 147 -6.71 -1.00 14.72
CA LEU A 147 -7.88 -1.80 14.35
C LEU A 147 -8.50 -2.52 15.56
N GLN A 148 -7.68 -3.05 16.47
CA GLN A 148 -8.14 -3.71 17.69
C GLN A 148 -8.85 -2.74 18.64
N GLU A 149 -8.33 -1.52 18.79
CA GLU A 149 -8.97 -0.47 19.59
C GLU A 149 -10.32 -0.03 19.03
N GLU A 150 -10.53 -0.19 17.71
CA GLU A 150 -11.83 0.01 17.03
C GLU A 150 -12.73 -1.25 17.02
N ASN A 151 -12.37 -2.27 17.81
CA ASN A 151 -13.10 -3.53 17.94
C ASN A 151 -13.23 -4.32 16.62
N ALA A 152 -12.28 -4.16 15.71
CA ALA A 152 -12.22 -4.97 14.49
C ALA A 152 -11.77 -6.41 14.80
N THR A 153 -12.31 -7.39 14.09
CA THR A 153 -11.73 -8.72 14.04
C THR A 153 -10.53 -8.70 13.10
N VAL A 154 -9.32 -8.69 13.68
CA VAL A 154 -8.06 -8.52 12.94
C VAL A 154 -7.26 -9.81 12.94
N HIS A 155 -6.77 -10.18 11.77
CA HIS A 155 -5.78 -11.25 11.59
C HIS A 155 -4.44 -10.62 11.20
N THR A 156 -3.39 -11.00 11.90
CA THR A 156 -2.02 -10.56 11.64
C THR A 156 -1.22 -11.65 10.94
N GLY A 157 -0.41 -11.26 9.97
CA GLY A 157 0.37 -12.19 9.16
C GLY A 157 -0.44 -12.83 8.03
N GLY A 158 0.22 -13.72 7.32
CA GLY A 158 -0.33 -14.42 6.16
C GLY A 158 0.05 -13.79 4.82
N THR A 159 0.01 -14.62 3.78
CA THR A 159 0.45 -14.25 2.45
C THR A 159 -0.69 -13.67 1.62
N TYR A 160 -0.49 -12.45 1.12
CA TYR A 160 -1.36 -11.79 0.16
C TYR A 160 -0.92 -12.15 -1.26
N ILE A 161 -1.66 -12.99 -1.97
CA ILE A 161 -1.43 -13.18 -3.40
C ILE A 161 -2.05 -12.02 -4.19
N THR A 162 -1.22 -11.34 -5.00
CA THR A 162 -1.69 -10.29 -5.91
C THR A 162 -1.84 -10.85 -7.31
N ILE A 163 -3.08 -10.96 -7.79
CA ILE A 163 -3.39 -11.38 -9.17
C ILE A 163 -3.51 -10.16 -10.09
N GLU A 164 -3.38 -10.40 -11.39
CA GLU A 164 -3.42 -9.32 -12.39
C GLU A 164 -4.75 -8.56 -12.42
N GLY A 165 -5.88 -9.27 -12.32
CA GLY A 165 -7.20 -8.67 -12.58
C GLY A 165 -7.39 -8.31 -14.08
N PRO A 166 -8.46 -7.56 -14.46
CA PRO A 166 -9.56 -7.12 -13.58
C PRO A 166 -10.58 -8.22 -13.26
N ARG A 167 -10.49 -9.42 -13.89
CA ARG A 167 -11.36 -10.54 -13.56
C ARG A 167 -11.02 -11.14 -12.20
N PHE A 168 -11.99 -11.69 -11.52
CA PHE A 168 -11.80 -12.51 -10.34
C PHE A 168 -11.20 -13.87 -10.68
N SER A 169 -10.78 -14.62 -9.67
CA SER A 169 -10.22 -15.96 -9.81
C SER A 169 -11.24 -16.95 -10.41
N THR A 170 -10.76 -17.95 -11.12
CA THR A 170 -11.52 -19.16 -11.35
C THR A 170 -11.46 -20.07 -10.13
N LYS A 171 -12.40 -21.03 -10.00
CA LYS A 171 -12.36 -22.04 -8.93
C LYS A 171 -11.05 -22.83 -8.90
N ALA A 172 -10.47 -23.11 -10.07
CA ALA A 172 -9.21 -23.82 -10.18
C ALA A 172 -8.04 -22.96 -9.64
N GLU A 173 -7.98 -21.69 -10.02
CA GLU A 173 -6.97 -20.75 -9.52
C GLU A 173 -7.09 -20.59 -8.01
N SER A 174 -8.29 -20.35 -7.49
CA SER A 174 -8.53 -20.18 -6.06
C SER A 174 -8.10 -21.41 -5.24
N ASN A 175 -8.43 -22.62 -5.71
CA ASN A 175 -7.99 -23.86 -5.07
C ASN A 175 -6.46 -24.05 -5.11
N ILE A 176 -5.80 -23.64 -6.20
CA ILE A 176 -4.33 -23.65 -6.31
C ILE A 176 -3.74 -22.68 -5.28
N TYR A 177 -4.24 -21.45 -5.20
CA TYR A 177 -3.74 -20.45 -4.23
C TYR A 177 -3.85 -20.96 -2.79
N ARG A 178 -4.97 -21.60 -2.44
CA ARG A 178 -5.16 -22.25 -1.14
C ARG A 178 -4.16 -23.38 -0.89
N SER A 179 -3.95 -24.25 -1.88
CA SER A 179 -3.01 -25.38 -1.77
C SER A 179 -1.56 -24.91 -1.59
N LEU A 180 -1.22 -23.72 -2.09
CA LEU A 180 0.09 -23.07 -1.90
C LEU A 180 0.20 -22.30 -0.57
N GLY A 181 -0.83 -22.33 0.28
CA GLY A 181 -0.82 -21.67 1.59
C GLY A 181 -1.06 -20.15 1.55
N MET A 182 -1.60 -19.60 0.46
CA MET A 182 -1.99 -18.19 0.41
C MET A 182 -3.17 -17.92 1.34
N SER A 183 -3.18 -16.77 1.98
CA SER A 183 -4.18 -16.40 2.97
C SER A 183 -5.32 -15.55 2.43
N ILE A 184 -4.98 -14.58 1.58
CA ILE A 184 -5.93 -13.68 0.94
C ILE A 184 -5.52 -13.41 -0.52
N VAL A 185 -6.49 -13.09 -1.36
CA VAL A 185 -6.27 -12.73 -2.77
C VAL A 185 -6.82 -11.33 -3.06
N GLY A 186 -6.05 -10.55 -3.81
CA GLY A 186 -6.47 -9.24 -4.29
C GLY A 186 -5.65 -8.80 -5.49
N MET A 187 -5.76 -7.52 -5.86
CA MET A 187 -5.23 -7.04 -7.14
C MET A 187 -4.23 -5.89 -7.01
N THR A 188 -3.87 -5.43 -5.80
CA THR A 188 -3.21 -4.13 -5.65
C THR A 188 -1.95 -4.08 -4.80
N ALA A 189 -1.68 -5.09 -3.94
CA ALA A 189 -0.52 -5.07 -3.06
C ALA A 189 0.81 -5.08 -3.82
N SER A 190 0.91 -5.85 -4.92
CA SER A 190 2.05 -5.79 -5.83
C SER A 190 1.69 -4.98 -7.09
N PRO A 191 2.58 -4.11 -7.59
CA PRO A 191 3.95 -3.82 -7.15
C PRO A 191 4.04 -2.73 -6.05
N GLU A 192 2.90 -2.24 -5.51
CA GLU A 192 2.85 -1.09 -4.61
C GLU A 192 3.79 -1.23 -3.41
N VAL A 193 3.80 -2.40 -2.76
CA VAL A 193 4.65 -2.70 -1.60
C VAL A 193 6.15 -2.64 -1.95
N PHE A 194 6.57 -3.18 -3.09
CA PHE A 194 7.97 -3.18 -3.51
C PHE A 194 8.43 -1.78 -3.91
N LEU A 195 7.59 -1.02 -4.60
CA LEU A 195 7.86 0.38 -4.93
C LEU A 195 7.95 1.26 -3.67
N ALA A 196 7.09 1.03 -2.68
CA ALA A 196 7.19 1.71 -1.40
C ALA A 196 8.53 1.41 -0.70
N ARG A 197 9.00 0.15 -0.76
CA ARG A 197 10.30 -0.24 -0.21
C ARG A 197 11.47 0.38 -1.00
N GLU A 198 11.43 0.41 -2.33
CA GLU A 198 12.42 1.13 -3.16
C GLU A 198 12.42 2.65 -2.89
N ALA A 199 11.26 3.22 -2.53
CA ALA A 199 11.15 4.61 -2.11
C ALA A 199 11.51 4.84 -0.64
N GLU A 200 11.90 3.78 0.09
CA GLU A 200 12.23 3.85 1.52
C GLU A 200 11.10 4.45 2.36
N ILE A 201 9.88 3.99 2.09
CA ILE A 201 8.66 4.33 2.81
C ILE A 201 8.22 3.09 3.60
N CYS A 202 7.96 3.24 4.90
CA CYS A 202 7.28 2.19 5.68
C CYS A 202 5.91 1.93 5.07
N TYR A 203 5.59 0.69 4.77
CA TYR A 203 4.34 0.31 4.11
C TYR A 203 3.64 -0.81 4.86
N ALA A 204 2.34 -0.65 5.08
CA ALA A 204 1.47 -1.68 5.63
C ALA A 204 0.13 -1.70 4.88
N THR A 205 -0.54 -2.84 4.88
CA THR A 205 -1.83 -3.02 4.22
C THR A 205 -2.92 -3.34 5.22
N MET A 206 -4.03 -2.60 5.11
CA MET A 206 -5.33 -2.91 5.73
C MET A 206 -6.17 -3.61 4.66
N ALA A 207 -6.19 -4.93 4.67
CA ALA A 207 -6.94 -5.73 3.71
C ALA A 207 -8.30 -6.13 4.28
N HIS A 208 -9.37 -5.55 3.76
CA HIS A 208 -10.73 -5.89 4.16
C HIS A 208 -11.21 -7.14 3.43
N VAL A 209 -11.53 -8.19 4.18
CA VAL A 209 -12.11 -9.41 3.63
C VAL A 209 -13.54 -9.12 3.21
N THR A 210 -13.82 -9.21 1.92
CA THR A 210 -15.15 -8.94 1.36
C THR A 210 -15.93 -10.21 1.04
N ASP A 211 -15.24 -11.31 0.80
CA ASP A 211 -15.78 -12.58 0.34
C ASP A 211 -14.79 -13.74 0.56
N TYR A 212 -15.21 -14.96 0.27
CA TYR A 212 -14.37 -16.16 0.28
C TYR A 212 -13.84 -16.52 -1.12
N ASP A 213 -13.59 -15.52 -1.97
CA ASP A 213 -13.23 -15.72 -3.38
C ASP A 213 -14.26 -16.65 -4.06
N VAL A 214 -13.82 -17.72 -4.72
CA VAL A 214 -14.72 -18.67 -5.45
C VAL A 214 -14.56 -20.12 -5.02
N TRP A 215 -13.78 -20.39 -3.97
CA TRP A 215 -13.51 -21.76 -3.52
C TRP A 215 -14.55 -22.29 -2.53
N HIS A 216 -15.23 -21.38 -1.78
CA HIS A 216 -16.13 -21.77 -0.72
C HIS A 216 -17.42 -22.34 -1.29
N VAL A 217 -17.76 -23.57 -0.87
CA VAL A 217 -18.85 -24.32 -1.51
C VAL A 217 -20.24 -23.87 -1.08
N ASN A 218 -20.37 -23.27 0.09
CA ASN A 218 -21.63 -22.82 0.69
C ASN A 218 -21.92 -21.34 0.47
N GLU A 219 -20.99 -20.59 -0.14
CA GLU A 219 -21.14 -19.17 -0.39
C GLU A 219 -21.32 -18.90 -1.88
N ALA A 220 -22.04 -17.82 -2.21
CA ALA A 220 -22.15 -17.38 -3.58
C ALA A 220 -20.77 -16.97 -4.12
N PRO A 221 -20.48 -17.20 -5.41
CA PRO A 221 -19.25 -16.71 -6.02
C PRO A 221 -19.12 -15.20 -5.87
N VAL A 222 -17.89 -14.71 -5.70
CA VAL A 222 -17.60 -13.28 -5.57
C VAL A 222 -18.24 -12.49 -6.70
N SER A 223 -18.88 -11.38 -6.35
CA SER A 223 -19.46 -10.42 -7.29
C SER A 223 -19.05 -8.99 -6.93
N VAL A 224 -19.08 -8.10 -7.93
CA VAL A 224 -18.78 -6.68 -7.72
C VAL A 224 -19.72 -6.06 -6.67
N GLU A 225 -21.00 -6.43 -6.70
CA GLU A 225 -22.01 -5.94 -5.76
C GLU A 225 -21.67 -6.35 -4.31
N MET A 226 -21.28 -7.60 -4.10
CA MET A 226 -20.86 -8.13 -2.79
C MET A 226 -19.64 -7.37 -2.26
N VAL A 227 -18.61 -7.22 -3.11
CA VAL A 227 -17.37 -6.48 -2.76
C VAL A 227 -17.69 -5.04 -2.36
N VAL A 228 -18.46 -4.31 -3.19
CA VAL A 228 -18.82 -2.91 -2.93
C VAL A 228 -19.63 -2.77 -1.66
N ARG A 229 -20.62 -3.64 -1.45
CA ARG A 229 -21.47 -3.62 -0.25
C ARG A 229 -20.65 -3.82 1.02
N THR A 230 -19.83 -4.87 1.08
CA THR A 230 -19.00 -5.19 2.25
C THR A 230 -17.95 -4.10 2.48
N LEU A 231 -17.31 -3.61 1.43
CA LEU A 231 -16.34 -2.53 1.54
C LEU A 231 -16.99 -1.23 2.07
N SER A 232 -18.20 -0.90 1.62
CA SER A 232 -18.92 0.27 2.12
C SER A 232 -19.27 0.16 3.61
N GLN A 233 -19.65 -1.03 4.07
CA GLN A 233 -19.87 -1.30 5.49
C GLN A 233 -18.60 -1.14 6.32
N ASN A 234 -17.45 -1.52 5.77
CA ASN A 234 -16.16 -1.44 6.44
C ASN A 234 -15.47 -0.07 6.32
N THR A 235 -15.98 0.84 5.46
CA THR A 235 -15.36 2.16 5.26
C THR A 235 -15.31 2.97 6.56
N ALA A 236 -16.38 2.98 7.35
CA ALA A 236 -16.41 3.71 8.62
C ALA A 236 -15.39 3.14 9.63
N LEU A 237 -15.23 1.82 9.67
CA LEU A 237 -14.19 1.18 10.49
C LEU A 237 -12.79 1.58 10.02
N ALA A 238 -12.54 1.53 8.71
CA ALA A 238 -11.25 1.93 8.14
C ALA A 238 -10.91 3.38 8.49
N GLN A 239 -11.86 4.30 8.36
CA GLN A 239 -11.65 5.71 8.68
C GLN A 239 -11.32 5.91 10.16
N ARG A 240 -12.07 5.30 11.09
CA ARG A 240 -11.79 5.40 12.53
C ARG A 240 -10.43 4.81 12.88
N ALA A 241 -10.10 3.63 12.34
CA ALA A 241 -8.81 3.01 12.58
C ALA A 241 -7.64 3.86 12.03
N LEU A 242 -7.80 4.50 10.87
CA LEU A 242 -6.80 5.42 10.32
C LEU A 242 -6.64 6.68 11.16
N ILE A 243 -7.74 7.26 11.68
CA ILE A 243 -7.68 8.38 12.62
C ILE A 243 -6.92 7.97 13.88
N ARG A 244 -7.24 6.81 14.44
CA ARG A 244 -6.57 6.28 15.63
C ARG A 244 -5.09 6.00 15.39
N LEU A 245 -4.75 5.46 14.22
CA LEU A 245 -3.37 5.17 13.81
C LEU A 245 -2.49 6.44 13.80
N VAL A 246 -3.05 7.60 13.44
CA VAL A 246 -2.32 8.88 13.44
C VAL A 246 -1.75 9.22 14.83
N ASP A 247 -2.45 8.82 15.90
CA ASP A 247 -1.96 9.02 17.27
C ASP A 247 -0.99 7.90 17.68
N ILE A 248 -1.34 6.66 17.38
CA ILE A 248 -0.56 5.46 17.76
C ILE A 248 0.85 5.49 17.19
N VAL A 249 1.06 5.93 15.96
CA VAL A 249 2.42 5.95 15.35
C VAL A 249 3.41 6.86 16.09
N ASP A 250 2.94 7.75 16.95
CA ASP A 250 3.77 8.63 17.76
C ASP A 250 3.86 8.19 19.23
N GLU A 251 3.21 7.10 19.60
CA GLU A 251 3.34 6.53 20.95
C GLU A 251 4.78 6.04 21.17
N PRO A 252 5.34 6.22 22.40
CA PRO A 252 6.72 5.86 22.72
C PRO A 252 7.08 4.42 22.36
N GLU A 253 6.13 3.50 22.46
CA GLU A 253 6.28 2.09 22.09
C GLU A 253 6.69 1.94 20.61
N PHE A 254 5.98 2.59 19.69
CA PHE A 254 6.24 2.48 18.26
C PHE A 254 7.40 3.36 17.80
N GLN A 255 7.65 4.46 18.50
CA GLN A 255 8.84 5.30 18.25
C GLN A 255 10.15 4.62 18.66
N ALA A 256 10.11 3.71 19.64
CA ALA A 256 11.26 2.93 20.08
C ALA A 256 11.55 1.68 19.21
N MET A 257 10.59 1.27 18.37
CA MET A 257 10.78 0.14 17.47
C MET A 257 11.57 0.55 16.23
N GLU A 258 12.49 -0.30 15.81
CA GLU A 258 13.31 -0.09 14.60
C GLU A 258 12.80 -0.88 13.41
N CYS A 259 12.96 -0.35 12.21
CA CYS A 259 12.76 -1.04 10.96
C CYS A 259 13.79 -0.59 9.92
N GLU A 260 14.08 -1.47 8.97
CA GLU A 260 15.07 -1.21 7.91
C GLU A 260 14.48 -0.47 6.69
N CYS A 261 13.21 -0.03 6.76
CA CYS A 261 12.53 0.54 5.59
C CYS A 261 13.23 1.77 5.04
N HIS A 262 13.76 2.63 5.91
CA HIS A 262 14.40 3.89 5.51
C HIS A 262 15.84 3.73 4.99
N GLU A 263 16.39 2.52 5.03
CA GLU A 263 17.72 2.17 4.53
C GLU A 263 17.69 1.04 3.47
N ALA A 264 16.52 0.79 2.87
CA ALA A 264 16.33 -0.33 1.94
C ALA A 264 17.24 -0.26 0.69
N LEU A 265 17.76 0.92 0.35
CA LEU A 265 18.69 1.13 -0.76
C LEU A 265 20.17 1.13 -0.34
N LYS A 266 20.51 1.09 0.95
CA LYS A 266 21.86 1.31 1.46
C LYS A 266 22.93 0.47 0.79
N ASP A 267 22.69 -0.81 0.57
CA ASP A 267 23.64 -1.74 -0.04
C ASP A 267 23.03 -2.43 -1.30
N ALA A 268 22.05 -1.77 -1.93
CA ALA A 268 21.25 -2.37 -3.01
C ALA A 268 21.76 -2.05 -4.42
N PHE A 269 22.68 -1.09 -4.58
CA PHE A 269 23.17 -0.64 -5.89
C PHE A 269 24.18 -1.63 -6.48
N ILE A 270 23.86 -2.17 -7.65
CA ILE A 270 24.75 -3.04 -8.42
C ILE A 270 25.56 -2.22 -9.44
N THR A 271 24.91 -1.22 -10.05
CA THR A 271 25.59 -0.36 -11.02
C THR A 271 26.50 0.64 -10.29
N ASP A 272 27.74 0.73 -10.74
CA ASP A 272 28.66 1.82 -10.35
C ASP A 272 28.02 3.18 -10.69
N MET A 273 27.80 4.00 -9.68
CA MET A 273 27.15 5.31 -9.83
C MET A 273 27.88 6.22 -10.83
N ALA A 274 29.20 6.06 -11.03
CA ALA A 274 29.96 6.83 -12.02
C ALA A 274 29.52 6.52 -13.46
N LYS A 275 28.91 5.37 -13.70
CA LYS A 275 28.42 4.92 -15.03
C LYS A 275 26.96 5.29 -15.30
N VAL A 276 26.23 5.75 -14.29
CA VAL A 276 24.82 6.14 -14.44
C VAL A 276 24.74 7.47 -15.17
N LYS A 277 23.90 7.54 -16.20
CA LYS A 277 23.69 8.76 -17.00
C LYS A 277 23.15 9.90 -16.16
N PRO A 278 23.54 11.15 -16.43
CA PRO A 278 23.02 12.33 -15.70
C PRO A 278 21.50 12.40 -15.67
N GLU A 279 20.85 12.11 -16.81
CA GLU A 279 19.37 12.17 -16.93
C GLU A 279 18.69 11.14 -16.03
N THR A 280 19.26 9.93 -15.91
CA THR A 280 18.75 8.87 -15.01
C THR A 280 18.94 9.28 -13.54
N ARG A 281 20.06 9.92 -13.19
CA ARG A 281 20.31 10.42 -11.83
C ARG A 281 19.33 11.55 -11.47
N GLU A 282 19.11 12.50 -12.36
CA GLU A 282 18.18 13.61 -12.17
C GLU A 282 16.75 13.06 -11.98
N LYS A 283 16.31 12.15 -12.86
CA LYS A 283 15.00 11.49 -12.78
C LYS A 283 14.77 10.82 -11.44
N LEU A 284 15.81 10.23 -10.84
CA LEU A 284 15.74 9.42 -9.64
C LEU A 284 16.29 10.13 -8.37
N ASP A 285 16.69 11.41 -8.44
CA ASP A 285 17.36 12.12 -7.35
C ASP A 285 16.60 12.06 -6.01
N LEU A 286 15.26 12.13 -6.06
CA LEU A 286 14.43 12.01 -4.85
C LEU A 286 14.62 10.67 -4.12
N LEU A 287 14.92 9.60 -4.85
CA LEU A 287 15.10 8.24 -4.30
C LEU A 287 16.55 7.95 -3.92
N ILE A 288 17.49 8.36 -4.78
CA ILE A 288 18.89 7.98 -4.65
C ILE A 288 19.82 9.11 -4.14
N GLY A 289 19.32 10.33 -4.07
CA GLY A 289 20.14 11.53 -3.80
C GLY A 289 20.96 11.46 -2.52
N LYS A 290 20.44 10.81 -1.45
CA LYS A 290 21.20 10.61 -0.20
C LYS A 290 22.41 9.68 -0.35
N TYR A 291 22.41 8.81 -1.39
CA TYR A 291 23.50 7.86 -1.65
C TYR A 291 24.50 8.38 -2.69
N THR A 292 24.15 9.45 -3.43
CA THR A 292 24.99 10.01 -4.49
C THR A 292 25.79 11.24 -4.05
N LYS A 293 25.38 11.89 -2.96
CA LYS A 293 26.01 13.14 -2.43
C LYS A 293 27.18 12.87 -1.51
N SER A 294 27.54 11.61 -1.25
CA SER A 294 28.61 11.20 -0.30
C SER A 294 29.85 10.64 -1.00
N SER A 295 30.10 11.00 -2.28
CA SER A 295 31.30 10.57 -3.02
C SER A 295 32.18 11.75 -3.38
#